data_ec78068664511c066947f9b1559fb657
#
_entry.id   ec78068664511c066947f9b1559fb657
#
_cell.length_a   1.000
_cell.length_b   1.000
_cell.length_c   1.000
_cell.angle_alpha   90.00
_cell.angle_beta   90.00
_cell.angle_gamma   90.00
#
_symmetry.space_group_name_H-M   'P 1'
#
loop_
_entity.id
_entity.type
_entity.pdbx_description
1 polymer ?
#
loop_
_entity_poly.entity_id
_entity_poly.type
_entity_poly.pdbx_seq_one_letter_code
_entity_poly.pdbx_strand_id
1 'polypeptide(L)'
;MNFRFKCMDGSGKEMKGVIAAESGAGARSLLRERGLTIVDMAESRVKAKRVFRARKRITDSDIYNFSKEMTILLHSGIKVDKAISILIDSATNSRMKAVFETILKEIKAGKSLHQSFADARTFGPLVIAMLNAGESIGDLGSAFENIAAHMRFQMQFKSEIRNAMTYPLFLVAASIVTLFVIFKFIIPRFFSIFDQGDMQLPLMAKILYTVGESLNTTTLCIAGGVAVALILAYRRLARPGAISAALYSSLFVVPFMRTLILYLEFSRFSYAMYSMLNSGIEFIKALILSTEVIQHTQIRNAVEPTINQIKGGKGIADVFANVGLLPELMPSMLRVGEESGNLKEIFFELYQVFDERFKNSTKRILALIEPSVIVLTGIVVGFIVISLILTVMTVGNIKL
;
A
#
# COMPACT_ATOMS: atom_id res chain seq x y z
N MET A 1 39.84 11.03 17.97
CA MET A 1 39.10 12.29 17.79
C MET A 1 39.15 12.73 16.33
N ASN A 2 38.13 13.44 15.84
CA ASN A 2 38.15 13.95 14.46
C ASN A 2 38.37 15.47 14.49
N PHE A 3 39.31 15.94 13.68
CA PHE A 3 39.67 17.36 13.57
C PHE A 3 39.33 17.86 12.16
N ARG A 4 38.56 18.97 12.07
CA ARG A 4 38.31 19.68 10.81
C ARG A 4 39.48 20.62 10.60
N PHE A 5 40.08 20.54 9.44
CA PHE A 5 41.20 21.40 9.07
C PHE A 5 40.88 22.25 7.85
N LYS A 6 41.49 23.40 7.81
CA LYS A 6 41.63 24.30 6.70
C LYS A 6 43.12 24.55 6.50
N CYS A 7 43.69 24.04 5.41
CA CYS A 7 45.11 24.12 5.12
C CYS A 7 45.34 24.72 3.75
N MET A 8 46.54 25.26 3.53
CA MET A 8 47.03 25.64 2.24
C MET A 8 48.11 24.66 1.79
N ASP A 9 48.10 24.29 0.52
CA ASP A 9 49.18 23.53 -0.09
C ASP A 9 50.36 24.46 -0.54
N GLY A 10 51.47 23.88 -0.97
CA GLY A 10 52.63 24.65 -1.43
C GLY A 10 52.38 25.54 -2.65
N SER A 11 51.24 25.41 -3.31
CA SER A 11 50.78 26.24 -4.45
C SER A 11 49.84 27.38 -4.03
N GLY A 12 49.54 27.53 -2.72
CA GLY A 12 48.63 28.53 -2.21
C GLY A 12 47.14 28.18 -2.32
N LYS A 13 46.80 26.93 -2.73
CA LYS A 13 45.42 26.46 -2.85
C LYS A 13 44.87 26.02 -1.51
N GLU A 14 43.67 26.52 -1.18
CA GLU A 14 42.97 26.19 0.05
C GLU A 14 42.35 24.78 0.00
N MET A 15 42.69 23.95 0.99
CA MET A 15 42.14 22.61 1.17
C MET A 15 41.41 22.51 2.50
N LYS A 16 40.21 21.95 2.47
CA LYS A 16 39.39 21.69 3.67
C LYS A 16 39.10 20.19 3.79
N GLY A 17 39.22 19.64 4.98
CA GLY A 17 38.94 18.21 5.22
C GLY A 17 38.75 17.89 6.68
N VAL A 18 38.64 16.59 6.97
CA VAL A 18 38.60 16.05 8.32
C VAL A 18 39.67 14.99 8.45
N ILE A 19 40.49 15.04 9.51
CA ILE A 19 41.51 14.08 9.82
C ILE A 19 41.22 13.42 11.18
N ALA A 20 41.42 12.11 11.26
CA ALA A 20 41.30 11.37 12.52
C ALA A 20 42.68 11.33 13.19
N ALA A 21 42.78 11.75 14.47
CA ALA A 21 43.98 11.67 15.25
C ALA A 21 43.63 11.52 16.74
N GLU A 22 44.57 10.99 17.53
CA GLU A 22 44.35 10.80 18.96
C GLU A 22 44.34 12.10 19.76
N SER A 23 45.05 13.13 19.26
CA SER A 23 45.10 14.48 19.85
C SER A 23 45.20 15.57 18.79
N GLY A 24 44.91 16.81 19.18
CA GLY A 24 45.09 17.96 18.31
C GLY A 24 46.55 18.18 17.88
N ALA A 25 47.51 17.81 18.71
CA ALA A 25 48.94 17.84 18.38
C ALA A 25 49.29 16.81 17.29
N GLY A 26 48.77 15.58 17.43
CA GLY A 26 48.94 14.50 16.44
C GLY A 26 48.27 14.82 15.08
N ALA A 27 47.11 15.51 15.09
CA ALA A 27 46.50 15.98 13.86
C ALA A 27 47.37 17.03 13.13
N ARG A 28 48.02 17.93 13.88
CA ARG A 28 48.92 18.94 13.34
C ARG A 28 50.19 18.33 12.74
N SER A 29 50.80 17.33 13.38
CA SER A 29 51.97 16.65 12.84
C SER A 29 51.68 15.95 11.53
N LEU A 30 50.56 15.21 11.46
CA LEU A 30 50.12 14.51 10.26
C LEU A 30 49.84 15.43 9.07
N LEU A 31 49.30 16.63 9.31
CA LEU A 31 49.05 17.63 8.29
C LEU A 31 50.36 18.28 7.81
N ARG A 32 51.32 18.52 8.72
CA ARG A 32 52.66 19.04 8.38
C ARG A 32 53.50 18.04 7.57
N GLU A 33 53.48 16.74 7.93
CA GLU A 33 54.11 15.69 7.16
C GLU A 33 53.60 15.60 5.73
N ARG A 34 52.36 15.99 5.49
CA ARG A 34 51.77 16.09 4.14
C ARG A 34 52.07 17.40 3.42
N GLY A 35 52.94 18.23 3.95
CA GLY A 35 53.36 19.50 3.33
C GLY A 35 52.28 20.59 3.37
N LEU A 36 51.27 20.46 4.24
CA LEU A 36 50.15 21.39 4.31
C LEU A 36 50.36 22.44 5.40
N THR A 37 50.21 23.70 5.08
CA THR A 37 50.23 24.80 6.03
C THR A 37 48.85 24.99 6.66
N ILE A 38 48.76 24.84 7.97
CA ILE A 38 47.50 24.89 8.70
C ILE A 38 47.05 26.35 8.86
N VAL A 39 45.87 26.69 8.33
CA VAL A 39 45.25 28.02 8.46
C VAL A 39 44.29 28.02 9.69
N ASP A 40 43.47 26.96 9.81
CA ASP A 40 42.55 26.81 10.91
C ASP A 40 42.34 25.31 11.23
N MET A 41 42.20 24.98 12.49
CA MET A 41 41.94 23.61 12.95
C MET A 41 41.09 23.62 14.20
N ALA A 42 39.90 23.04 14.11
CA ALA A 42 38.97 22.89 15.20
C ALA A 42 38.63 21.41 15.46
N GLU A 43 38.49 21.04 16.72
CA GLU A 43 37.94 19.74 17.09
C GLU A 43 36.54 19.61 16.52
N SER A 44 36.38 18.76 15.56
CA SER A 44 35.09 18.47 14.99
C SER A 44 34.42 17.41 15.85
N ARG A 45 33.54 17.83 16.74
CA ARG A 45 32.46 16.96 17.20
C ARG A 45 31.55 16.68 16.01
N VAL A 46 32.06 15.91 15.07
CA VAL A 46 31.21 15.30 14.06
C VAL A 46 30.30 14.38 14.88
N LYS A 47 29.15 14.90 15.31
CA LYS A 47 27.98 14.03 15.42
C LYS A 47 28.00 13.30 14.09
N ALA A 48 28.40 12.01 14.10
CA ALA A 48 28.21 11.17 12.95
C ALA A 48 26.83 11.61 12.42
N LYS A 49 26.76 12.20 11.24
CA LYS A 49 25.51 12.29 10.51
C LYS A 49 25.12 10.84 10.43
N ARG A 50 24.36 10.35 11.41
CA ARG A 50 23.50 9.21 11.20
C ARG A 50 22.76 9.63 9.95
N VAL A 51 23.30 9.20 8.81
CA VAL A 51 22.51 9.10 7.61
C VAL A 51 21.35 8.25 8.10
N PHE A 52 20.24 8.91 8.40
CA PHE A 52 18.95 8.28 8.53
C PHE A 52 18.68 7.75 7.11
N ARG A 53 19.41 6.69 6.73
CA ARG A 53 18.93 5.77 5.72
C ARG A 53 17.64 5.26 6.33
N ALA A 54 16.56 5.91 5.94
CA ALA A 54 15.23 5.43 6.27
C ALA A 54 15.29 3.93 5.99
N ARG A 55 15.25 3.12 7.07
CA ARG A 55 15.35 1.65 6.95
C ARG A 55 14.18 1.27 6.05
N LYS A 56 14.44 1.09 4.75
CA LYS A 56 13.43 0.68 3.78
C LYS A 56 12.74 -0.55 4.34
N ARG A 57 11.43 -0.46 4.52
CA ARG A 57 10.63 -1.65 4.91
C ARG A 57 10.83 -2.71 3.83
N ILE A 58 10.88 -3.97 4.22
CA ILE A 58 10.81 -5.10 3.30
C ILE A 58 9.43 -5.04 2.65
N THR A 59 9.40 -5.07 1.32
CA THR A 59 8.19 -4.99 0.50
C THR A 59 7.82 -6.35 -0.06
N ASP A 60 6.57 -6.51 -0.51
CA ASP A 60 6.14 -7.74 -1.19
C ASP A 60 7.01 -8.01 -2.43
N SER A 61 7.50 -6.95 -3.11
CA SER A 61 8.43 -7.08 -4.24
C SER A 61 9.79 -7.64 -3.83
N ASP A 62 10.29 -7.27 -2.65
CA ASP A 62 11.56 -7.81 -2.15
C ASP A 62 11.41 -9.33 -1.87
N ILE A 63 10.27 -9.74 -1.27
CA ILE A 63 9.98 -11.15 -0.99
C ILE A 63 9.77 -11.93 -2.29
N TYR A 64 9.04 -11.35 -3.25
CA TYR A 64 8.82 -11.97 -4.57
C TYR A 64 10.14 -12.25 -5.30
N ASN A 65 11.00 -11.23 -5.42
CA ASN A 65 12.28 -11.35 -6.12
C ASN A 65 13.17 -12.39 -5.45
N PHE A 66 13.28 -12.34 -4.12
CA PHE A 66 14.02 -13.33 -3.34
C PHE A 66 13.50 -14.74 -3.58
N SER A 67 12.19 -14.95 -3.48
CA SER A 67 11.59 -16.29 -3.67
C SER A 67 11.81 -16.79 -5.08
N LYS A 68 11.69 -15.94 -6.10
CA LYS A 68 11.95 -16.28 -7.49
C LYS A 68 13.41 -16.69 -7.73
N GLU A 69 14.35 -15.94 -7.15
CA GLU A 69 15.78 -16.23 -7.26
C GLU A 69 16.13 -17.52 -6.49
N MET A 70 15.54 -17.74 -5.30
CA MET A 70 15.66 -19.01 -4.56
C MET A 70 15.16 -20.19 -5.40
N THR A 71 14.01 -20.07 -6.05
CA THR A 71 13.47 -21.11 -6.94
C THR A 71 14.49 -21.51 -8.02
N ILE A 72 15.08 -20.51 -8.70
CA ILE A 72 16.08 -20.78 -9.77
C ILE A 72 17.32 -21.51 -9.20
N LEU A 73 17.85 -21.02 -8.07
CA LEU A 73 19.05 -21.59 -7.46
C LEU A 73 18.80 -23.04 -6.95
N LEU A 74 17.66 -23.28 -6.31
CA LEU A 74 17.30 -24.59 -5.78
C LEU A 74 17.02 -25.61 -6.89
N HIS A 75 16.28 -25.23 -7.95
CA HIS A 75 16.07 -26.09 -9.10
C HIS A 75 17.37 -26.38 -9.88
N SER A 76 18.37 -25.49 -9.77
CA SER A 76 19.72 -25.76 -10.29
C SER A 76 20.57 -26.65 -9.37
N GLY A 77 20.00 -27.21 -8.29
CA GLY A 77 20.70 -28.12 -7.35
C GLY A 77 21.60 -27.44 -6.33
N ILE A 78 21.53 -26.11 -6.21
CA ILE A 78 22.32 -25.38 -5.20
C ILE A 78 21.67 -25.58 -3.83
N LYS A 79 22.48 -25.92 -2.80
CA LYS A 79 21.98 -26.08 -1.44
C LYS A 79 21.45 -24.77 -0.87
N VAL A 80 20.42 -24.86 -0.01
CA VAL A 80 19.67 -23.71 0.54
C VAL A 80 20.57 -22.69 1.23
N ASP A 81 21.51 -23.14 2.05
CA ASP A 81 22.47 -22.28 2.76
C ASP A 81 23.33 -21.47 1.79
N LYS A 82 23.81 -22.11 0.73
CA LYS A 82 24.60 -21.46 -0.32
C LYS A 82 23.74 -20.52 -1.18
N ALA A 83 22.51 -20.90 -1.50
CA ALA A 83 21.57 -20.08 -2.25
C ALA A 83 21.26 -18.79 -1.47
N ILE A 84 20.93 -18.88 -0.19
CA ILE A 84 20.70 -17.71 0.68
C ILE A 84 21.96 -16.83 0.75
N SER A 85 23.14 -17.43 0.88
CA SER A 85 24.41 -16.67 0.91
C SER A 85 24.61 -15.84 -0.37
N ILE A 86 24.38 -16.43 -1.54
CA ILE A 86 24.47 -15.73 -2.85
C ILE A 86 23.51 -14.54 -2.88
N LEU A 87 22.26 -14.72 -2.40
CA LEU A 87 21.24 -13.68 -2.43
C LEU A 87 21.49 -12.56 -1.40
N ILE A 88 22.17 -12.84 -0.30
CA ILE A 88 22.64 -11.83 0.65
C ILE A 88 23.61 -10.86 -0.02
N ASP A 89 24.53 -11.38 -0.84
CA ASP A 89 25.55 -10.57 -1.50
C ASP A 89 24.96 -9.66 -2.60
N SER A 90 23.91 -10.11 -3.29
CA SER A 90 23.20 -9.33 -4.32
C SER A 90 22.09 -8.40 -3.77
N ALA A 91 21.74 -8.52 -2.49
CA ALA A 91 20.63 -7.79 -1.90
C ALA A 91 20.85 -6.27 -1.86
N THR A 92 19.96 -5.53 -2.52
CA THR A 92 19.99 -4.04 -2.55
C THR A 92 19.33 -3.41 -1.31
N ASN A 93 18.39 -4.12 -0.66
CA ASN A 93 17.71 -3.67 0.54
C ASN A 93 18.50 -4.11 1.79
N SER A 94 19.13 -3.15 2.46
CA SER A 94 19.97 -3.40 3.65
C SER A 94 19.24 -4.09 4.81
N ARG A 95 17.91 -3.89 4.94
CA ARG A 95 17.10 -4.56 5.95
C ARG A 95 16.85 -6.02 5.58
N MET A 96 16.59 -6.28 4.31
CA MET A 96 16.44 -7.64 3.77
C MET A 96 17.72 -8.43 3.97
N LYS A 97 18.89 -7.81 3.66
CA LYS A 97 20.22 -8.39 3.89
C LYS A 97 20.40 -8.82 5.34
N ALA A 98 20.14 -7.92 6.30
CA ALA A 98 20.28 -8.22 7.73
C ALA A 98 19.35 -9.36 8.21
N VAL A 99 18.12 -9.43 7.67
CA VAL A 99 17.17 -10.51 7.98
C VAL A 99 17.72 -11.85 7.46
N PHE A 100 18.18 -11.89 6.21
CA PHE A 100 18.72 -13.14 5.65
C PHE A 100 20.06 -13.57 6.26
N GLU A 101 20.92 -12.62 6.66
CA GLU A 101 22.13 -12.94 7.44
C GLU A 101 21.76 -13.65 8.76
N THR A 102 20.70 -13.19 9.44
CA THR A 102 20.20 -13.83 10.66
C THR A 102 19.65 -15.23 10.38
N ILE A 103 18.80 -15.37 9.36
CA ILE A 103 18.23 -16.66 8.92
C ILE A 103 19.34 -17.64 8.55
N LEU A 104 20.33 -17.22 7.77
CA LEU A 104 21.47 -18.06 7.37
C LEU A 104 22.28 -18.55 8.58
N LYS A 105 22.48 -17.67 9.58
CA LYS A 105 23.17 -18.04 10.82
C LYS A 105 22.40 -19.11 11.59
N GLU A 106 21.08 -18.99 11.69
CA GLU A 106 20.22 -19.97 12.39
C GLU A 106 20.19 -21.31 11.66
N ILE A 107 20.09 -21.32 10.33
CA ILE A 107 20.14 -22.53 9.50
C ILE A 107 21.51 -23.26 9.68
N LYS A 108 22.62 -22.51 9.66
CA LYS A 108 23.94 -23.06 9.91
C LYS A 108 24.12 -23.60 11.33
N ALA A 109 23.34 -23.12 12.28
CA ALA A 109 23.27 -23.64 13.64
C ALA A 109 22.36 -24.88 13.77
N GLY A 110 21.80 -25.40 12.67
CA GLY A 110 20.98 -26.61 12.63
C GLY A 110 19.49 -26.39 12.85
N LYS A 111 19.02 -25.14 12.87
CA LYS A 111 17.59 -24.83 12.96
C LYS A 111 16.90 -25.09 11.62
N SER A 112 15.64 -25.54 11.64
CA SER A 112 14.87 -25.73 10.43
C SER A 112 14.64 -24.41 9.67
N LEU A 113 14.50 -24.51 8.35
CA LEU A 113 14.30 -23.33 7.48
C LEU A 113 13.04 -22.56 7.88
N HIS A 114 11.90 -23.26 7.98
CA HIS A 114 10.63 -22.61 8.31
C HIS A 114 10.64 -21.91 9.68
N GLN A 115 11.34 -22.48 10.69
CA GLN A 115 11.46 -21.86 12.01
C GLN A 115 12.33 -20.60 11.97
N SER A 116 13.45 -20.63 11.23
CA SER A 116 14.32 -19.46 11.05
C SER A 116 13.59 -18.30 10.37
N PHE A 117 12.73 -18.60 9.37
CA PHE A 117 11.88 -17.60 8.73
C PHE A 117 10.76 -17.09 9.67
N ALA A 118 10.18 -17.96 10.51
CA ALA A 118 9.16 -17.58 11.48
C ALA A 118 9.70 -16.60 12.53
N ASP A 119 10.90 -16.88 13.08
CA ASP A 119 11.51 -16.04 14.10
C ASP A 119 11.94 -14.67 13.58
N ALA A 120 12.21 -14.55 12.30
CA ALA A 120 12.49 -13.27 11.66
C ALA A 120 11.28 -12.30 11.70
N ARG A 121 10.07 -12.79 11.99
CA ARG A 121 8.80 -12.01 12.09
C ARG A 121 8.55 -11.04 10.93
N THR A 122 9.12 -11.36 9.79
CA THR A 122 9.04 -10.54 8.57
C THR A 122 8.08 -11.13 7.56
N PHE A 123 7.92 -12.45 7.61
CA PHE A 123 7.13 -13.23 6.66
C PHE A 123 5.77 -13.58 7.27
N GLY A 124 4.74 -13.56 6.44
CA GLY A 124 3.39 -13.91 6.88
C GLY A 124 3.22 -15.41 7.15
N PRO A 125 2.18 -15.80 7.92
CA PRO A 125 1.93 -17.20 8.31
C PRO A 125 1.83 -18.14 7.11
N LEU A 126 1.26 -17.66 6.00
CA LEU A 126 1.13 -18.43 4.76
C LEU A 126 2.50 -18.80 4.16
N VAL A 127 3.44 -17.86 4.12
CA VAL A 127 4.81 -18.12 3.63
C VAL A 127 5.51 -19.15 4.51
N ILE A 128 5.37 -19.04 5.83
CA ILE A 128 5.95 -20.00 6.78
C ILE A 128 5.35 -21.40 6.59
N ALA A 129 4.03 -21.49 6.38
CA ALA A 129 3.36 -22.77 6.12
C ALA A 129 3.82 -23.44 4.82
N MET A 130 3.99 -22.66 3.75
CA MET A 130 4.54 -23.16 2.48
C MET A 130 5.99 -23.66 2.63
N LEU A 131 6.81 -22.91 3.35
CA LEU A 131 8.19 -23.35 3.65
C LEU A 131 8.21 -24.64 4.47
N ASN A 132 7.35 -24.74 5.50
CA ASN A 132 7.25 -25.95 6.31
C ASN A 132 6.80 -27.17 5.48
N ALA A 133 5.83 -27.00 4.58
CA ALA A 133 5.39 -28.07 3.69
C ALA A 133 6.52 -28.51 2.75
N GLY A 134 7.20 -27.57 2.08
CA GLY A 134 8.31 -27.87 1.19
C GLY A 134 9.50 -28.51 1.90
N GLU A 135 9.81 -28.07 3.11
CA GLU A 135 10.87 -28.65 3.94
C GLU A 135 10.52 -30.10 4.36
N SER A 136 9.25 -30.35 4.70
CA SER A 136 8.77 -31.70 5.10
C SER A 136 8.78 -32.69 3.95
N ILE A 137 8.55 -32.25 2.71
CA ILE A 137 8.54 -33.08 1.50
C ILE A 137 9.95 -33.16 0.89
N GLY A 138 10.86 -32.25 1.27
CA GLY A 138 12.20 -32.13 0.69
C GLY A 138 12.24 -31.35 -0.63
N ASP A 139 11.16 -30.67 -1.00
CA ASP A 139 11.03 -29.86 -2.23
C ASP A 139 10.88 -28.37 -1.90
N LEU A 140 12.00 -27.77 -1.52
CA LEU A 140 12.06 -26.32 -1.24
C LEU A 140 12.01 -25.48 -2.53
N GLY A 141 12.40 -26.03 -3.68
CA GLY A 141 12.32 -25.36 -4.96
C GLY A 141 10.86 -24.98 -5.29
N SER A 142 9.98 -25.99 -5.27
CA SER A 142 8.53 -25.78 -5.46
C SER A 142 7.88 -24.94 -4.35
N ALA A 143 8.37 -25.04 -3.12
CA ALA A 143 7.87 -24.17 -2.04
C ALA A 143 8.14 -22.69 -2.31
N PHE A 144 9.37 -22.33 -2.72
CA PHE A 144 9.71 -20.96 -3.09
C PHE A 144 9.00 -20.49 -4.36
N GLU A 145 8.76 -21.39 -5.32
CA GLU A 145 7.97 -21.10 -6.51
C GLU A 145 6.52 -20.72 -6.13
N ASN A 146 5.88 -21.49 -5.27
CA ASN A 146 4.54 -21.20 -4.77
C ASN A 146 4.49 -19.88 -3.97
N ILE A 147 5.51 -19.58 -3.17
CA ILE A 147 5.64 -18.30 -2.46
C ILE A 147 5.78 -17.15 -3.47
N ALA A 148 6.62 -17.30 -4.49
CA ALA A 148 6.77 -16.29 -5.54
C ALA A 148 5.45 -16.06 -6.29
N ALA A 149 4.73 -17.13 -6.65
CA ALA A 149 3.42 -17.03 -7.28
C ALA A 149 2.41 -16.29 -6.40
N HIS A 150 2.38 -16.60 -5.10
CA HIS A 150 1.52 -15.91 -4.13
C HIS A 150 1.86 -14.41 -4.00
N MET A 151 3.14 -14.06 -3.88
CA MET A 151 3.57 -12.67 -3.79
C MET A 151 3.27 -11.92 -5.10
N ARG A 152 3.46 -12.56 -6.26
CA ARG A 152 3.09 -12.00 -7.56
C ARG A 152 1.61 -11.68 -7.65
N PHE A 153 0.76 -12.62 -7.21
CA PHE A 153 -0.69 -12.40 -7.14
C PHE A 153 -1.04 -11.19 -6.29
N GLN A 154 -0.49 -11.08 -5.08
CA GLN A 154 -0.74 -9.93 -4.20
C GLN A 154 -0.30 -8.61 -4.82
N MET A 155 0.85 -8.59 -5.51
CA MET A 155 1.37 -7.39 -6.18
C MET A 155 0.50 -6.99 -7.38
N GLN A 156 0.12 -7.96 -8.23
CA GLN A 156 -0.76 -7.73 -9.38
C GLN A 156 -2.09 -7.14 -8.93
N PHE A 157 -2.70 -7.72 -7.91
CA PHE A 157 -3.94 -7.25 -7.34
C PHE A 157 -3.85 -5.79 -6.85
N LYS A 158 -2.80 -5.45 -6.07
CA LYS A 158 -2.56 -4.06 -5.62
C LYS A 158 -2.33 -3.10 -6.80
N SER A 159 -1.65 -3.56 -7.84
CA SER A 159 -1.38 -2.78 -9.06
C SER A 159 -2.66 -2.52 -9.86
N GLU A 160 -3.52 -3.52 -10.02
CA GLU A 160 -4.79 -3.39 -10.73
C GLU A 160 -5.70 -2.35 -10.09
N ILE A 161 -5.85 -2.39 -8.75
CA ILE A 161 -6.63 -1.38 -8.02
C ILE A 161 -6.03 0.02 -8.21
N ARG A 162 -4.71 0.15 -8.08
CA ARG A 162 -4.02 1.44 -8.25
C ARG A 162 -4.23 2.01 -9.65
N ASN A 163 -4.05 1.18 -10.67
CA ASN A 163 -4.21 1.59 -12.07
C ASN A 163 -5.66 1.99 -12.36
N ALA A 164 -6.61 1.24 -11.85
CA ALA A 164 -8.03 1.54 -11.99
C ALA A 164 -8.42 2.88 -11.36
N MET A 165 -7.80 3.26 -10.23
CA MET A 165 -8.07 4.52 -9.53
C MET A 165 -7.37 5.75 -10.14
N THR A 166 -6.41 5.57 -11.05
CA THR A 166 -5.61 6.68 -11.59
C THR A 166 -6.46 7.67 -12.37
N TYR A 167 -7.30 7.18 -13.30
CA TYR A 167 -8.17 8.04 -14.12
C TYR A 167 -9.25 8.79 -13.30
N PRO A 168 -10.03 8.13 -12.42
CA PRO A 168 -10.99 8.83 -11.58
C PRO A 168 -10.36 9.90 -10.69
N LEU A 169 -9.18 9.60 -10.11
CA LEU A 169 -8.48 10.57 -9.27
C LEU A 169 -8.05 11.81 -10.08
N PHE A 170 -7.54 11.61 -11.30
CA PHE A 170 -7.18 12.70 -12.20
C PHE A 170 -8.41 13.56 -12.57
N LEU A 171 -9.53 12.92 -12.91
CA LEU A 171 -10.77 13.62 -13.28
C LEU A 171 -11.30 14.47 -12.13
N VAL A 172 -11.38 13.91 -10.92
CA VAL A 172 -11.79 14.64 -9.71
C VAL A 172 -10.83 15.79 -9.41
N ALA A 173 -9.52 15.57 -9.50
CA ALA A 173 -8.53 16.61 -9.29
C ALA A 173 -8.68 17.76 -10.30
N ALA A 174 -8.85 17.46 -11.60
CA ALA A 174 -9.07 18.44 -12.63
C ALA A 174 -10.35 19.26 -12.39
N SER A 175 -11.45 18.60 -11.99
CA SER A 175 -12.71 19.27 -11.64
C SER A 175 -12.56 20.21 -10.45
N ILE A 176 -11.85 19.80 -9.40
CA ILE A 176 -11.57 20.64 -8.24
C ILE A 176 -10.75 21.86 -8.65
N VAL A 177 -9.72 21.68 -9.50
CA VAL A 177 -8.90 22.80 -10.00
C VAL A 177 -9.76 23.76 -10.83
N THR A 178 -10.63 23.26 -11.69
CA THR A 178 -11.53 24.09 -12.50
C THR A 178 -12.46 24.92 -11.62
N LEU A 179 -13.12 24.30 -10.65
CA LEU A 179 -14.00 24.99 -9.70
C LEU A 179 -13.20 26.03 -8.88
N PHE A 180 -12.00 25.68 -8.44
CA PHE A 180 -11.13 26.62 -7.74
C PHE A 180 -10.81 27.86 -8.58
N VAL A 181 -10.46 27.69 -9.87
CA VAL A 181 -10.18 28.81 -10.77
C VAL A 181 -11.43 29.70 -10.93
N ILE A 182 -12.61 29.10 -11.09
CA ILE A 182 -13.87 29.85 -11.21
C ILE A 182 -14.13 30.68 -9.94
N PHE A 183 -14.05 30.03 -8.76
CA PHE A 183 -14.32 30.72 -7.48
C PHE A 183 -13.27 31.78 -7.13
N LYS A 184 -11.99 31.56 -7.47
CA LYS A 184 -10.88 32.46 -7.08
C LYS A 184 -10.70 33.64 -8.04
N PHE A 185 -10.95 33.43 -9.33
CA PHE A 185 -10.63 34.43 -10.35
C PHE A 185 -11.87 35.01 -11.05
N ILE A 186 -12.87 34.19 -11.35
CA ILE A 186 -14.04 34.63 -12.14
C ILE A 186 -15.07 35.32 -11.24
N ILE A 187 -15.47 34.67 -10.16
CA ILE A 187 -16.49 35.20 -9.25
C ILE A 187 -16.09 36.56 -8.66
N PRO A 188 -14.90 36.78 -8.07
CA PRO A 188 -14.54 38.06 -7.50
C PRO A 188 -14.49 39.20 -8.50
N ARG A 189 -14.02 38.92 -9.72
CA ARG A 189 -14.03 39.94 -10.82
C ARG A 189 -15.44 40.37 -11.21
N PHE A 190 -16.39 39.46 -11.20
CA PHE A 190 -17.78 39.78 -11.46
C PHE A 190 -18.36 40.64 -10.33
N PHE A 191 -18.11 40.29 -9.09
CA PHE A 191 -18.65 41.04 -7.94
C PHE A 191 -18.00 42.40 -7.76
N SER A 192 -16.75 42.60 -8.11
CA SER A 192 -16.06 43.91 -8.04
C SER A 192 -16.70 44.96 -8.96
N ILE A 193 -17.44 44.55 -10.01
CA ILE A 193 -18.18 45.46 -10.88
C ILE A 193 -19.44 46.01 -10.15
N PHE A 194 -19.99 45.27 -9.21
CA PHE A 194 -21.22 45.61 -8.49
C PHE A 194 -20.95 46.26 -7.11
N ASP A 195 -19.72 46.16 -6.57
CA ASP A 195 -19.33 46.70 -5.27
C ASP A 195 -19.30 48.27 -5.27
N GLN A 196 -19.39 48.88 -6.47
CA GLN A 196 -19.40 50.34 -6.64
C GLN A 196 -20.78 50.97 -6.50
N GLY A 197 -21.82 50.18 -6.27
CA GLY A 197 -23.20 50.64 -6.04
C GLY A 197 -23.82 49.93 -4.86
N ASP A 198 -24.51 50.70 -3.99
CA ASP A 198 -25.21 50.21 -2.76
C ASP A 198 -26.38 49.24 -3.12
N MET A 199 -26.10 48.20 -3.93
CA MET A 199 -27.10 47.31 -4.51
C MET A 199 -27.29 46.04 -3.68
N GLN A 200 -28.53 45.70 -3.37
CA GLN A 200 -28.90 44.44 -2.72
C GLN A 200 -28.68 43.27 -3.69
N LEU A 201 -27.68 42.42 -3.40
CA LEU A 201 -27.41 41.22 -4.17
C LEU A 201 -28.53 40.18 -4.03
N PRO A 202 -28.99 39.56 -5.14
CA PRO A 202 -29.88 38.40 -5.07
C PRO A 202 -29.34 37.31 -4.16
N LEU A 203 -30.23 36.58 -3.49
CA LEU A 203 -29.85 35.50 -2.53
C LEU A 203 -28.83 34.50 -3.11
N MET A 204 -28.97 34.09 -4.37
CA MET A 204 -28.05 33.16 -5.05
C MET A 204 -26.66 33.77 -5.24
N ALA A 205 -26.59 35.05 -5.59
CA ALA A 205 -25.33 35.78 -5.72
C ALA A 205 -24.62 35.94 -4.37
N LYS A 206 -25.37 36.20 -3.29
CA LYS A 206 -24.85 36.29 -1.93
C LYS A 206 -24.25 34.97 -1.47
N ILE A 207 -24.89 33.81 -1.77
CA ILE A 207 -24.36 32.48 -1.47
C ILE A 207 -23.03 32.25 -2.22
N LEU A 208 -22.97 32.55 -3.52
CA LEU A 208 -21.75 32.41 -4.34
C LEU A 208 -20.62 33.29 -3.83
N TYR A 209 -20.92 34.55 -3.46
CA TYR A 209 -19.95 35.48 -2.91
C TYR A 209 -19.38 34.94 -1.57
N THR A 210 -20.26 34.53 -0.65
CA THR A 210 -19.84 33.98 0.66
C THR A 210 -19.00 32.71 0.52
N VAL A 211 -19.37 31.83 -0.42
CA VAL A 211 -18.57 30.63 -0.71
C VAL A 211 -17.24 31.02 -1.35
N GLY A 212 -17.22 31.96 -2.29
CA GLY A 212 -16.00 32.45 -2.94
C GLY A 212 -15.03 33.15 -1.95
N GLU A 213 -15.58 33.94 -1.04
CA GLU A 213 -14.79 34.61 0.01
C GLU A 213 -14.27 33.63 1.05
N SER A 214 -15.05 32.62 1.41
CA SER A 214 -14.60 31.52 2.30
C SER A 214 -13.49 30.67 1.70
N LEU A 215 -13.36 30.63 0.37
CA LEU A 215 -12.25 29.98 -0.36
C LEU A 215 -10.99 30.86 -0.47
N ASN A 216 -10.74 31.68 0.52
CA ASN A 216 -9.53 32.50 0.58
C ASN A 216 -8.28 31.62 0.60
N THR A 217 -7.14 32.16 0.11
CA THR A 217 -5.87 31.41 0.02
C THR A 217 -5.49 30.78 1.36
N THR A 218 -5.83 31.43 2.47
CA THR A 218 -5.58 30.94 3.83
C THR A 218 -6.42 29.71 4.18
N THR A 219 -7.71 29.70 3.86
CA THR A 219 -8.60 28.53 4.09
C THR A 219 -8.24 27.35 3.18
N LEU A 220 -7.78 27.63 1.95
CA LEU A 220 -7.30 26.59 1.06
C LEU A 220 -5.97 25.97 1.55
N CYS A 221 -5.04 26.80 2.05
CA CYS A 221 -3.81 26.32 2.68
C CYS A 221 -4.10 25.54 3.97
N ILE A 222 -5.08 25.96 4.75
CA ILE A 222 -5.52 25.25 5.95
C ILE A 222 -6.21 23.94 5.57
N ALA A 223 -7.13 23.94 4.59
CA ALA A 223 -7.80 22.74 4.11
C ALA A 223 -6.81 21.76 3.46
N GLY A 224 -5.86 22.25 2.66
CA GLY A 224 -4.75 21.45 2.11
C GLY A 224 -3.83 20.92 3.21
N GLY A 225 -3.48 21.73 4.19
CA GLY A 225 -2.70 21.31 5.37
C GLY A 225 -3.42 20.26 6.21
N VAL A 226 -4.72 20.44 6.44
CA VAL A 226 -5.58 19.45 7.13
C VAL A 226 -5.70 18.16 6.32
N ALA A 227 -5.90 18.23 5.00
CA ALA A 227 -5.93 17.06 4.14
C ALA A 227 -4.59 16.30 4.16
N VAL A 228 -3.47 17.01 4.06
CA VAL A 228 -2.12 16.42 4.19
C VAL A 228 -1.92 15.86 5.61
N ALA A 229 -2.32 16.56 6.65
CA ALA A 229 -2.25 16.08 8.03
C ALA A 229 -3.12 14.83 8.26
N LEU A 230 -4.33 14.80 7.68
CA LEU A 230 -5.21 13.63 7.71
C LEU A 230 -4.61 12.45 6.92
N ILE A 231 -4.02 12.70 5.75
CA ILE A 231 -3.31 11.67 4.98
C ILE A 231 -2.09 11.16 5.73
N LEU A 232 -1.33 12.02 6.37
CA LEU A 232 -0.17 11.65 7.19
C LEU A 232 -0.59 10.96 8.50
N ALA A 233 -1.65 11.43 9.14
CA ALA A 233 -2.27 10.78 10.29
C ALA A 233 -2.84 9.42 9.89
N TYR A 234 -3.57 9.33 8.77
CA TYR A 234 -4.02 8.06 8.19
C TYR A 234 -2.84 7.12 7.90
N ARG A 235 -1.75 7.60 7.28
CA ARG A 235 -0.54 6.79 7.05
C ARG A 235 0.19 6.38 8.34
N ARG A 236 0.12 7.18 9.40
CA ARG A 236 0.69 6.85 10.71
C ARG A 236 -0.22 5.96 11.56
N LEU A 237 -1.52 6.18 11.52
CA LEU A 237 -2.54 5.38 12.23
C LEU A 237 -2.99 4.16 11.42
N ALA A 238 -2.79 4.13 10.11
CA ALA A 238 -2.96 2.94 9.25
C ALA A 238 -1.84 1.91 9.49
N ARG A 239 -1.49 1.70 10.77
CA ARG A 239 -1.00 0.40 11.18
C ARG A 239 -2.16 -0.57 10.95
N PRO A 240 -1.92 -1.72 10.29
CA PRO A 240 -2.99 -2.68 10.03
C PRO A 240 -3.64 -3.07 11.36
N GLY A 241 -4.88 -2.71 11.58
CA GLY A 241 -5.59 -3.24 12.72
C GLY A 241 -6.92 -2.60 13.12
N ALA A 242 -7.04 -1.31 13.31
CA ALA A 242 -8.26 -0.80 13.97
C ALA A 242 -9.09 0.18 13.12
N ILE A 243 -8.49 1.22 12.57
CA ILE A 243 -9.24 2.27 11.84
C ILE A 243 -9.59 1.82 10.43
N SER A 244 -8.70 1.06 9.77
CA SER A 244 -8.99 0.44 8.49
C SER A 244 -10.14 -0.55 8.58
N ALA A 245 -10.23 -1.32 9.67
CA ALA A 245 -11.30 -2.28 9.89
C ALA A 245 -12.66 -1.60 10.11
N ALA A 246 -12.72 -0.51 10.86
CA ALA A 246 -13.95 0.24 11.08
C ALA A 246 -14.47 0.91 9.79
N LEU A 247 -13.59 1.55 9.00
CA LEU A 247 -13.95 2.12 7.72
C LEU A 247 -14.35 1.04 6.71
N TYR A 248 -13.64 -0.09 6.71
CA TYR A 248 -13.92 -1.23 5.84
C TYR A 248 -15.26 -1.90 6.19
N SER A 249 -15.62 -1.96 7.48
CA SER A 249 -16.90 -2.46 7.93
C SER A 249 -18.06 -1.49 7.65
N SER A 250 -17.82 -0.18 7.68
CA SER A 250 -18.87 0.81 7.34
C SER A 250 -19.22 0.79 5.84
N LEU A 251 -18.25 0.55 4.97
CA LEU A 251 -18.48 0.39 3.53
C LEU A 251 -19.33 -0.86 3.20
N PHE A 252 -19.31 -1.86 4.07
CA PHE A 252 -20.08 -3.08 3.90
C PHE A 252 -21.62 -2.88 4.07
N VAL A 253 -22.02 -1.76 4.66
CA VAL A 253 -23.45 -1.38 4.79
C VAL A 253 -24.05 -0.99 3.43
N VAL A 254 -23.23 -0.46 2.51
CA VAL A 254 -23.67 -0.09 1.16
C VAL A 254 -23.79 -1.35 0.30
N PRO A 255 -25.01 -1.71 -0.20
CA PRO A 255 -25.24 -2.99 -0.88
C PRO A 255 -24.26 -3.28 -2.02
N PHE A 256 -23.94 -2.24 -2.80
CA PHE A 256 -23.02 -2.33 -3.92
C PHE A 256 -21.56 -2.56 -3.49
N MET A 257 -21.11 -1.91 -2.42
CA MET A 257 -19.78 -2.12 -1.84
C MET A 257 -19.67 -3.48 -1.16
N ARG A 258 -20.76 -3.96 -0.54
CA ARG A 258 -20.83 -5.28 0.07
C ARG A 258 -20.49 -6.38 -0.94
N THR A 259 -21.12 -6.36 -2.11
CA THR A 259 -20.87 -7.35 -3.16
C THR A 259 -19.43 -7.31 -3.66
N LEU A 260 -18.87 -6.11 -3.83
CA LEU A 260 -17.47 -5.93 -4.21
C LEU A 260 -16.51 -6.51 -3.16
N ILE A 261 -16.75 -6.21 -1.88
CA ILE A 261 -15.94 -6.71 -0.76
C ILE A 261 -16.04 -8.24 -0.66
N LEU A 262 -17.22 -8.82 -0.86
CA LEU A 262 -17.39 -10.27 -0.87
C LEU A 262 -16.54 -10.92 -1.96
N TYR A 263 -16.64 -10.45 -3.20
CA TYR A 263 -15.83 -11.01 -4.30
C TYR A 263 -14.32 -10.85 -4.05
N LEU A 264 -13.90 -9.72 -3.49
CA LEU A 264 -12.53 -9.47 -3.11
C LEU A 264 -12.00 -10.45 -2.07
N GLU A 265 -12.72 -10.60 -0.95
CA GLU A 265 -12.31 -11.46 0.16
C GLU A 265 -12.34 -12.94 -0.24
N PHE A 266 -13.36 -13.37 -0.99
CA PHE A 266 -13.44 -14.75 -1.45
C PHE A 266 -12.49 -15.08 -2.61
N SER A 267 -12.13 -14.12 -3.45
CA SER A 267 -11.02 -14.29 -4.41
C SER A 267 -9.70 -14.56 -3.68
N ARG A 268 -9.38 -13.75 -2.66
CA ARG A 268 -8.16 -13.92 -1.84
C ARG A 268 -8.16 -15.24 -1.06
N PHE A 269 -9.28 -15.57 -0.44
CA PHE A 269 -9.47 -16.80 0.31
C PHE A 269 -9.30 -18.03 -0.60
N SER A 270 -9.98 -18.05 -1.75
CA SER A 270 -9.92 -19.16 -2.71
C SER A 270 -8.50 -19.32 -3.27
N TYR A 271 -7.82 -18.21 -3.61
CA TYR A 271 -6.43 -18.27 -4.05
C TYR A 271 -5.49 -18.79 -2.96
N ALA A 272 -5.70 -18.39 -1.70
CA ALA A 272 -4.91 -18.89 -0.58
C ALA A 272 -5.13 -20.39 -0.36
N MET A 273 -6.39 -20.85 -0.40
CA MET A 273 -6.72 -22.29 -0.36
C MET A 273 -6.03 -23.07 -1.48
N TYR A 274 -6.21 -22.62 -2.72
CA TYR A 274 -5.54 -23.23 -3.88
C TYR A 274 -4.02 -23.31 -3.68
N SER A 275 -3.40 -22.19 -3.32
CA SER A 275 -1.95 -22.09 -3.17
C SER A 275 -1.40 -23.04 -2.10
N MET A 276 -2.12 -23.19 -0.98
CA MET A 276 -1.74 -24.11 0.09
C MET A 276 -1.97 -25.58 -0.28
N LEU A 277 -3.12 -25.90 -0.87
CA LEU A 277 -3.40 -27.25 -1.35
C LEU A 277 -2.41 -27.67 -2.44
N ASN A 278 -2.04 -26.74 -3.35
CA ASN A 278 -1.01 -26.97 -4.36
C ASN A 278 0.38 -27.20 -3.77
N SER A 279 0.65 -26.62 -2.60
CA SER A 279 1.89 -26.85 -1.84
C SER A 279 1.85 -28.11 -0.97
N GLY A 280 0.81 -28.97 -1.09
CA GLY A 280 0.67 -30.21 -0.34
C GLY A 280 0.25 -30.03 1.11
N ILE A 281 -0.25 -28.86 1.49
CA ILE A 281 -0.74 -28.60 2.86
C ILE A 281 -2.11 -29.26 3.00
N GLU A 282 -2.31 -29.97 4.12
CA GLU A 282 -3.57 -30.62 4.46
C GLU A 282 -4.74 -29.61 4.49
N PHE A 283 -5.92 -30.06 4.01
CA PHE A 283 -7.11 -29.22 3.83
C PHE A 283 -7.48 -28.40 5.06
N ILE A 284 -7.53 -29.02 6.25
CA ILE A 284 -7.90 -28.33 7.49
C ILE A 284 -6.89 -27.24 7.86
N LYS A 285 -5.61 -27.51 7.69
CA LYS A 285 -4.54 -26.53 7.94
C LYS A 285 -4.59 -25.39 6.91
N ALA A 286 -4.83 -25.73 5.65
CA ALA A 286 -5.04 -24.75 4.59
C ALA A 286 -6.25 -23.86 4.89
N LEU A 287 -7.36 -24.42 5.36
CA LEU A 287 -8.58 -23.69 5.72
C LEU A 287 -8.34 -22.70 6.87
N ILE A 288 -7.64 -23.13 7.94
CA ILE A 288 -7.27 -22.24 9.06
C ILE A 288 -6.47 -21.04 8.56
N LEU A 289 -5.40 -21.29 7.83
CA LEU A 289 -4.50 -20.24 7.37
C LEU A 289 -5.15 -19.32 6.32
N SER A 290 -6.01 -19.86 5.44
CA SER A 290 -6.75 -19.06 4.46
C SER A 290 -7.79 -18.17 5.11
N THR A 291 -8.40 -18.61 6.22
CA THR A 291 -9.34 -17.78 6.99
C THR A 291 -8.65 -16.55 7.58
N GLU A 292 -7.36 -16.65 7.94
CA GLU A 292 -6.57 -15.50 8.40
C GLU A 292 -6.30 -14.46 7.30
N VAL A 293 -6.35 -14.85 6.02
CA VAL A 293 -6.18 -13.94 4.87
C VAL A 293 -7.38 -13.01 4.72
N ILE A 294 -8.56 -13.41 5.18
CA ILE A 294 -9.79 -12.60 5.16
C ILE A 294 -9.60 -11.38 6.05
N GLN A 295 -9.66 -10.18 5.46
CA GLN A 295 -9.45 -8.93 6.19
C GLN A 295 -10.73 -8.39 6.81
N HIS A 296 -11.89 -8.67 6.20
CA HIS A 296 -13.17 -8.19 6.69
C HIS A 296 -13.66 -9.03 7.88
N THR A 297 -13.79 -8.39 9.05
CA THR A 297 -14.08 -9.07 10.32
C THR A 297 -15.38 -9.88 10.29
N GLN A 298 -16.47 -9.34 9.72
CA GLN A 298 -17.75 -10.06 9.65
C GLN A 298 -17.67 -11.31 8.78
N ILE A 299 -16.95 -11.24 7.66
CA ILE A 299 -16.75 -12.39 6.77
C ILE A 299 -15.87 -13.44 7.47
N ARG A 300 -14.77 -13.00 8.12
CA ARG A 300 -13.91 -13.90 8.88
C ARG A 300 -14.68 -14.62 9.98
N ASN A 301 -15.43 -13.89 10.78
CA ASN A 301 -16.24 -14.46 11.87
C ASN A 301 -17.34 -15.41 11.36
N ALA A 302 -17.80 -15.23 10.13
CA ALA A 302 -18.76 -16.14 9.51
C ALA A 302 -18.11 -17.44 8.99
N VAL A 303 -16.85 -17.35 8.52
CA VAL A 303 -16.10 -18.51 7.98
C VAL A 303 -15.41 -19.30 9.10
N GLU A 304 -14.87 -18.65 10.13
CA GLU A 304 -14.08 -19.30 11.18
C GLU A 304 -14.79 -20.49 11.87
N PRO A 305 -16.10 -20.44 12.19
CA PRO A 305 -16.81 -21.58 12.80
C PRO A 305 -16.88 -22.81 11.88
N THR A 306 -16.75 -22.64 10.56
CA THR A 306 -16.79 -23.76 9.61
C THR A 306 -15.65 -24.75 9.84
N ILE A 307 -14.49 -24.26 10.31
CA ILE A 307 -13.29 -25.06 10.59
C ILE A 307 -13.62 -26.19 11.59
N ASN A 308 -14.28 -25.85 12.69
CA ASN A 308 -14.63 -26.83 13.73
C ASN A 308 -15.70 -27.83 13.25
N GLN A 309 -16.64 -27.38 12.42
CA GLN A 309 -17.68 -28.25 11.87
C GLN A 309 -17.10 -29.27 10.90
N ILE A 310 -16.17 -28.84 10.02
CA ILE A 310 -15.48 -29.72 9.07
C ILE A 310 -14.52 -30.67 9.80
N LYS A 311 -13.80 -30.20 10.81
CA LYS A 311 -13.00 -31.08 11.69
C LYS A 311 -13.85 -32.15 12.37
N GLY A 312 -15.11 -31.86 12.69
CA GLY A 312 -16.09 -32.79 13.22
C GLY A 312 -16.69 -33.76 12.21
N GLY A 313 -16.22 -33.76 10.95
CA GLY A 313 -16.62 -34.70 9.90
C GLY A 313 -17.84 -34.27 9.11
N LYS A 314 -18.33 -33.02 9.25
CA LYS A 314 -19.41 -32.53 8.38
C LYS A 314 -18.88 -32.24 6.97
N GLY A 315 -19.70 -32.44 5.96
CA GLY A 315 -19.38 -32.15 4.56
C GLY A 315 -19.02 -30.68 4.35
N ILE A 316 -17.99 -30.43 3.56
CA ILE A 316 -17.47 -29.09 3.29
C ILE A 316 -18.54 -28.21 2.65
N ALA A 317 -19.18 -28.73 1.60
CA ALA A 317 -20.22 -28.01 0.87
C ALA A 317 -21.42 -27.64 1.76
N ASP A 318 -21.86 -28.56 2.59
CA ASP A 318 -23.01 -28.36 3.47
C ASP A 318 -22.72 -27.33 4.58
N VAL A 319 -21.51 -27.36 5.13
CA VAL A 319 -21.07 -26.38 6.12
C VAL A 319 -20.99 -24.99 5.50
N PHE A 320 -20.41 -24.86 4.32
CA PHE A 320 -20.31 -23.58 3.63
C PHE A 320 -21.68 -23.07 3.15
N ALA A 321 -22.62 -23.93 2.75
CA ALA A 321 -23.97 -23.53 2.36
C ALA A 321 -24.75 -22.81 3.48
N ASN A 322 -24.43 -23.08 4.74
CA ASN A 322 -25.05 -22.45 5.89
C ASN A 322 -24.42 -21.10 6.31
N VAL A 323 -23.38 -20.66 5.63
CA VAL A 323 -22.73 -19.37 5.88
C VAL A 323 -23.43 -18.27 5.07
N GLY A 324 -24.27 -17.46 5.68
CA GLY A 324 -25.14 -16.48 5.00
C GLY A 324 -24.46 -15.30 4.29
N LEU A 325 -23.13 -15.25 4.29
CA LEU A 325 -22.32 -14.19 3.61
C LEU A 325 -21.55 -14.71 2.42
N LEU A 326 -21.76 -15.97 2.01
CA LEU A 326 -21.04 -16.57 0.89
C LEU A 326 -21.70 -16.22 -0.46
N PRO A 327 -20.89 -16.04 -1.52
CA PRO A 327 -21.43 -16.04 -2.87
C PRO A 327 -22.08 -17.39 -3.20
N GLU A 328 -23.28 -17.37 -3.79
CA GLU A 328 -24.11 -18.58 -4.07
C GLU A 328 -23.39 -19.68 -4.83
N LEU A 329 -22.43 -19.33 -5.69
CA LEU A 329 -21.66 -20.28 -6.47
C LEU A 329 -20.74 -21.16 -5.62
N MET A 330 -20.26 -20.65 -4.49
CA MET A 330 -19.19 -21.31 -3.72
C MET A 330 -19.63 -22.68 -3.14
N PRO A 331 -20.78 -22.82 -2.48
CA PRO A 331 -21.21 -24.13 -1.96
C PRO A 331 -21.42 -25.17 -3.06
N SER A 332 -21.95 -24.75 -4.21
CA SER A 332 -22.20 -25.65 -5.34
C SER A 332 -20.88 -26.18 -5.94
N MET A 333 -19.89 -25.31 -6.12
CA MET A 333 -18.57 -25.71 -6.61
C MET A 333 -17.82 -26.59 -5.59
N LEU A 334 -17.92 -26.25 -4.30
CA LEU A 334 -17.31 -27.07 -3.25
C LEU A 334 -17.90 -28.48 -3.19
N ARG A 335 -19.20 -28.66 -3.46
CA ARG A 335 -19.84 -29.96 -3.54
C ARG A 335 -19.23 -30.81 -4.65
N VAL A 336 -19.04 -30.22 -5.84
CA VAL A 336 -18.36 -30.91 -6.95
C VAL A 336 -16.93 -31.30 -6.58
N GLY A 337 -16.21 -30.42 -5.89
CA GLY A 337 -14.84 -30.70 -5.45
C GLY A 337 -14.75 -31.78 -4.37
N GLU A 338 -15.73 -31.82 -3.46
CA GLU A 338 -15.82 -32.84 -2.41
C GLU A 338 -16.15 -34.22 -3.00
N GLU A 339 -17.12 -34.30 -3.93
CA GLU A 339 -17.51 -35.54 -4.61
C GLU A 339 -16.43 -36.07 -5.53
N SER A 340 -15.69 -35.17 -6.24
CA SER A 340 -14.61 -35.55 -7.15
C SER A 340 -13.25 -35.75 -6.45
N GLY A 341 -13.11 -35.38 -5.20
CA GLY A 341 -11.84 -35.38 -4.47
C GLY A 341 -10.85 -34.32 -4.95
N ASN A 342 -11.28 -33.39 -5.80
CA ASN A 342 -10.41 -32.40 -6.47
C ASN A 342 -10.66 -30.96 -5.98
N LEU A 343 -10.58 -30.76 -4.68
CA LEU A 343 -10.80 -29.46 -4.05
C LEU A 343 -9.79 -28.39 -4.49
N LYS A 344 -8.57 -28.81 -4.84
CA LYS A 344 -7.51 -27.89 -5.26
C LYS A 344 -7.94 -27.12 -6.52
N GLU A 345 -8.36 -27.81 -7.56
CA GLU A 345 -8.80 -27.22 -8.83
C GLU A 345 -10.08 -26.39 -8.63
N ILE A 346 -11.00 -26.85 -7.78
CA ILE A 346 -12.21 -26.09 -7.46
C ILE A 346 -11.89 -24.75 -6.79
N PHE A 347 -10.92 -24.71 -5.87
CA PHE A 347 -10.51 -23.42 -5.29
C PHE A 347 -9.80 -22.52 -6.31
N PHE A 348 -9.11 -23.07 -7.29
CA PHE A 348 -8.54 -22.28 -8.39
C PHE A 348 -9.64 -21.68 -9.28
N GLU A 349 -10.63 -22.47 -9.66
CA GLU A 349 -11.79 -21.99 -10.43
C GLU A 349 -12.60 -20.93 -9.67
N LEU A 350 -12.87 -21.17 -8.37
CA LEU A 350 -13.53 -20.18 -7.51
C LEU A 350 -12.74 -18.85 -7.45
N TYR A 351 -11.42 -18.95 -7.35
CA TYR A 351 -10.56 -17.77 -7.42
C TYR A 351 -10.75 -17.01 -8.74
N GLN A 352 -10.67 -17.71 -9.89
CA GLN A 352 -10.81 -17.07 -11.19
C GLN A 352 -12.17 -16.37 -11.35
N VAL A 353 -13.23 -17.05 -10.99
CA VAL A 353 -14.60 -16.48 -11.06
C VAL A 353 -14.76 -15.27 -10.15
N PHE A 354 -14.29 -15.33 -8.89
CA PHE A 354 -14.43 -14.22 -7.98
C PHE A 354 -13.52 -13.05 -8.34
N ASP A 355 -12.33 -13.28 -8.84
CA ASP A 355 -11.41 -12.26 -9.34
C ASP A 355 -12.00 -11.53 -10.56
N GLU A 356 -12.56 -12.28 -11.50
CA GLU A 356 -13.24 -11.71 -12.67
C GLU A 356 -14.47 -10.88 -12.25
N ARG A 357 -15.32 -11.41 -11.37
CA ARG A 357 -16.49 -10.67 -10.83
C ARG A 357 -16.07 -9.40 -10.07
N PHE A 358 -14.99 -9.47 -9.29
CA PHE A 358 -14.41 -8.31 -8.61
C PHE A 358 -13.95 -7.26 -9.62
N LYS A 359 -13.17 -7.66 -10.64
CA LYS A 359 -12.67 -6.77 -11.70
C LYS A 359 -13.83 -6.12 -12.48
N ASN A 360 -14.83 -6.90 -12.85
CA ASN A 360 -15.99 -6.40 -13.58
C ASN A 360 -16.84 -5.45 -12.73
N SER A 361 -17.05 -5.75 -11.45
CA SER A 361 -17.74 -4.87 -10.52
C SER A 361 -16.96 -3.55 -10.31
N THR A 362 -15.64 -3.64 -10.13
CA THR A 362 -14.77 -2.46 -10.01
C THR A 362 -14.86 -1.58 -11.26
N LYS A 363 -14.78 -2.16 -12.46
CA LYS A 363 -14.91 -1.41 -13.72
C LYS A 363 -16.27 -0.70 -13.83
N ARG A 364 -17.37 -1.36 -13.43
CA ARG A 364 -18.70 -0.75 -13.43
C ARG A 364 -18.79 0.46 -12.48
N ILE A 365 -18.23 0.33 -11.27
CA ILE A 365 -18.18 1.44 -10.30
C ILE A 365 -17.43 2.64 -10.90
N LEU A 366 -16.24 2.37 -11.44
CA LEU A 366 -15.39 3.42 -11.99
C LEU A 366 -16.03 4.10 -13.20
N ALA A 367 -16.73 3.35 -14.05
CA ALA A 367 -17.47 3.88 -15.19
C ALA A 367 -18.64 4.82 -14.78
N LEU A 368 -19.18 4.69 -13.56
CA LEU A 368 -20.21 5.60 -13.04
C LEU A 368 -19.63 6.90 -12.45
N ILE A 369 -18.34 6.90 -12.06
CA ILE A 369 -17.69 8.09 -11.48
C ILE A 369 -17.61 9.20 -12.54
N GLU A 370 -17.26 8.87 -13.78
CA GLU A 370 -17.08 9.84 -14.86
C GLU A 370 -18.36 10.65 -15.14
N PRO A 371 -19.53 10.02 -15.47
CA PRO A 371 -20.78 10.75 -15.64
C PRO A 371 -21.19 11.53 -14.39
N SER A 372 -20.97 10.96 -13.20
CA SER A 372 -21.32 11.62 -11.94
C SER A 372 -20.53 12.91 -11.72
N VAL A 373 -19.22 12.90 -11.99
CA VAL A 373 -18.36 14.09 -11.87
C VAL A 373 -18.75 15.14 -12.92
N ILE A 374 -19.02 14.72 -14.16
CA ILE A 374 -19.44 15.64 -15.24
C ILE A 374 -20.76 16.30 -14.88
N VAL A 375 -21.77 15.54 -14.47
CA VAL A 375 -23.08 16.07 -14.07
C VAL A 375 -22.96 17.00 -12.87
N LEU A 376 -22.24 16.59 -11.84
CA LEU A 376 -22.02 17.43 -10.65
C LEU A 376 -21.33 18.75 -11.00
N THR A 377 -20.27 18.68 -11.80
CA THR A 377 -19.53 19.88 -12.23
C THR A 377 -20.42 20.76 -13.10
N GLY A 378 -21.20 20.17 -14.01
CA GLY A 378 -22.16 20.89 -14.87
C GLY A 378 -23.25 21.59 -14.05
N ILE A 379 -23.80 20.95 -13.03
CA ILE A 379 -24.79 21.56 -12.12
C ILE A 379 -24.15 22.76 -11.39
N VAL A 380 -22.95 22.63 -10.85
CA VAL A 380 -22.26 23.71 -10.14
C VAL A 380 -21.97 24.89 -11.08
N VAL A 381 -21.43 24.61 -12.27
CA VAL A 381 -21.14 25.67 -13.27
C VAL A 381 -22.41 26.32 -13.76
N GLY A 382 -23.48 25.54 -14.06
CA GLY A 382 -24.78 26.06 -14.44
C GLY A 382 -25.39 26.97 -13.36
N PHE A 383 -25.31 26.57 -12.09
CA PHE A 383 -25.74 27.40 -10.98
C PHE A 383 -24.97 28.72 -10.89
N ILE A 384 -23.65 28.70 -11.11
CA ILE A 384 -22.82 29.91 -11.15
C ILE A 384 -23.24 30.82 -12.29
N VAL A 385 -23.41 30.30 -13.51
CA VAL A 385 -23.80 31.08 -14.68
C VAL A 385 -25.17 31.70 -14.49
N ILE A 386 -26.16 30.93 -14.03
CA ILE A 386 -27.51 31.45 -13.76
C ILE A 386 -27.48 32.55 -12.71
N SER A 387 -26.74 32.38 -11.63
CA SER A 387 -26.58 33.39 -10.58
C SER A 387 -25.97 34.70 -11.11
N LEU A 388 -24.96 34.60 -11.97
CA LEU A 388 -24.33 35.76 -12.61
C LEU A 388 -25.28 36.47 -13.55
N ILE A 389 -26.04 35.75 -14.37
CA ILE A 389 -27.05 36.34 -15.29
C ILE A 389 -28.15 37.07 -14.49
N LEU A 390 -28.69 36.43 -13.46
CA LEU A 390 -29.72 37.08 -12.61
C LEU A 390 -29.18 38.33 -11.94
N THR A 391 -27.93 38.35 -11.51
CA THR A 391 -27.27 39.51 -10.92
C THR A 391 -27.18 40.66 -11.93
N VAL A 392 -26.76 40.38 -13.18
CA VAL A 392 -26.68 41.38 -14.25
C VAL A 392 -28.06 41.93 -14.60
N MET A 393 -29.09 41.07 -14.70
CA MET A 393 -30.46 41.49 -15.00
C MET A 393 -31.08 42.39 -13.92
N THR A 394 -30.78 42.09 -12.64
CA THR A 394 -31.25 42.90 -11.51
C THR A 394 -30.67 44.32 -11.57
N VAL A 395 -29.42 44.44 -11.97
CA VAL A 395 -28.75 45.76 -12.13
C VAL A 395 -29.30 46.53 -13.35
N GLY A 396 -29.57 45.82 -14.47
CA GLY A 396 -30.15 46.44 -15.68
C GLY A 396 -31.55 47.02 -15.47
N ASN A 397 -32.36 46.44 -14.59
CA ASN A 397 -33.72 46.92 -14.28
C ASN A 397 -33.75 48.14 -13.33
N ILE A 398 -32.66 48.51 -12.72
CA ILE A 398 -32.57 49.67 -11.81
C ILE A 398 -32.16 50.95 -12.57
N LYS A 399 -31.72 50.85 -13.81
CA LYS A 399 -31.30 51.99 -14.66
C LYS A 399 -32.37 52.56 -15.58
N LEU A 400 -33.63 52.17 -15.42
CA LEU A 400 -34.81 52.76 -16.09
C LEU A 400 -35.75 53.37 -15.07
#